data_5f0b98620578e0911476d0f262b197a2
#
_entry.id   5f0b98620578e0911476d0f262b197a2
#
_cell.length_a   1.000
_cell.length_b   1.000
_cell.length_c   1.000
_cell.angle_alpha   90.00
_cell.angle_beta   90.00
_cell.angle_gamma   90.00
#
_symmetry.space_group_name_H-M   'P 1'
#
loop_
_entity.id
_entity.type
_entity.pdbx_description
1 polymer ?
#
loop_
_entity_poly.entity_id
_entity_poly.type
_entity_poly.pdbx_seq_one_letter_code
_entity_poly.pdbx_strand_id
1 'polypeptide(L)'
;MYYQEDWLLRQINSVINTLAVLFTGKKLTSESVKNIESQISYSEYYKKIFKLVEIGQIHKAEDMIFSLIENIEKENQSEILLVTLLFYYNLNEMSDEELVKKNFSRNEIMEGIESIKKLFI
;
A
#
# COMPACT_ATOMS: atom_id res chain seq x y z
N MET A 1 -17.57 13.87 -10.83
CA MET A 1 -16.80 12.64 -10.89
C MET A 1 -15.31 12.89 -10.81
N TYR A 2 -14.77 13.74 -11.67
CA TYR A 2 -13.38 14.17 -11.55
C TYR A 2 -13.05 14.69 -10.15
N TYR A 3 -13.94 15.48 -9.61
CA TYR A 3 -13.72 16.10 -8.30
C TYR A 3 -13.68 15.09 -7.18
N GLN A 4 -14.52 14.05 -7.26
CA GLN A 4 -14.56 13.00 -6.26
C GLN A 4 -13.31 12.16 -6.29
N GLU A 5 -12.81 11.85 -7.50
CA GLU A 5 -11.60 11.02 -7.66
C GLU A 5 -10.37 11.78 -7.18
N ASP A 6 -10.23 13.07 -7.52
CA ASP A 6 -9.13 13.89 -7.04
C ASP A 6 -9.17 14.05 -5.53
N TRP A 7 -10.36 14.27 -4.98
CA TRP A 7 -10.55 14.38 -3.55
C TRP A 7 -10.15 13.08 -2.86
N LEU A 8 -10.62 11.97 -3.40
CA LEU A 8 -10.34 10.64 -2.85
C LEU A 8 -8.84 10.32 -2.91
N LEU A 9 -8.21 10.62 -4.02
CA LEU A 9 -6.76 10.43 -4.18
C LEU A 9 -5.99 11.20 -3.12
N ARG A 10 -6.39 12.44 -2.85
CA ARG A 10 -5.75 13.26 -1.81
C ARG A 10 -6.01 12.73 -0.41
N GLN A 11 -7.20 12.22 -0.15
CA GLN A 11 -7.52 11.60 1.14
C GLN A 11 -6.69 10.34 1.36
N ILE A 12 -6.54 9.53 0.32
CA ILE A 12 -5.69 8.34 0.37
C ILE A 12 -4.25 8.73 0.66
N ASN A 13 -3.72 9.74 -0.03
CA ASN A 13 -2.36 10.22 0.20
C ASN A 13 -2.18 10.71 1.65
N SER A 14 -3.19 11.35 2.20
CA SER A 14 -3.16 11.80 3.59
C SER A 14 -3.04 10.62 4.56
N VAL A 15 -3.81 9.56 4.34
CA VAL A 15 -3.75 8.36 5.17
C VAL A 15 -2.40 7.66 5.00
N ILE A 16 -1.90 7.57 3.76
CA ILE A 16 -0.58 7.00 3.49
C ILE A 16 0.50 7.75 4.26
N ASN A 17 0.44 9.08 4.27
CA ASN A 17 1.42 9.88 5.02
C ASN A 17 1.31 9.65 6.52
N THR A 18 0.10 9.50 7.04
CA THR A 18 -0.10 9.17 8.46
C THR A 18 0.58 7.84 8.79
N LEU A 19 0.37 6.83 7.95
CA LEU A 19 1.00 5.52 8.12
C LEU A 19 2.52 5.60 7.96
N ALA A 20 3.00 6.41 7.02
CA ALA A 20 4.44 6.59 6.82
C ALA A 20 5.10 7.14 8.09
N VAL A 21 4.49 8.15 8.71
CA VAL A 21 4.99 8.70 9.97
C VAL A 21 4.97 7.64 11.05
N LEU A 22 3.89 6.86 11.12
CA LEU A 22 3.73 5.80 12.11
C LEU A 22 4.79 4.69 11.95
N PHE A 23 5.05 4.28 10.71
CA PHE A 23 5.95 3.15 10.41
C PHE A 23 7.42 3.55 10.33
N THR A 24 7.71 4.76 9.86
CA THR A 24 9.09 5.18 9.59
C THR A 24 9.51 6.42 10.37
N GLY A 25 8.58 7.10 11.01
CA GLY A 25 8.83 8.35 11.72
C GLY A 25 8.92 9.58 10.82
N LYS A 26 8.72 9.42 9.51
CA LYS A 26 8.85 10.52 8.54
C LYS A 26 7.73 10.49 7.52
N LYS A 27 7.40 11.68 6.99
CA LYS A 27 6.45 11.78 5.88
C LYS A 27 7.04 11.16 4.62
N LEU A 28 6.17 10.68 3.76
CA LEU A 28 6.55 10.04 2.51
C LEU A 28 6.91 11.11 1.47
N THR A 29 8.13 11.04 0.94
CA THR A 29 8.60 11.88 -0.15
C THR A 29 9.09 10.97 -1.27
N SER A 30 9.36 11.52 -2.45
CA SER A 30 9.92 10.73 -3.57
C SER A 30 11.20 10.01 -3.14
N GLU A 31 12.03 10.71 -2.37
CA GLU A 31 13.30 10.15 -1.89
C GLU A 31 13.08 9.04 -0.89
N SER A 32 12.16 9.25 0.08
CA SER A 32 11.89 8.22 1.09
C SER A 32 11.26 6.98 0.47
N VAL A 33 10.42 7.15 -0.56
CA VAL A 33 9.84 6.02 -1.30
C VAL A 33 10.94 5.18 -1.95
N LYS A 34 11.91 5.83 -2.59
CA LYS A 34 13.04 5.13 -3.21
C LYS A 34 13.86 4.38 -2.17
N ASN A 35 14.09 5.00 -1.01
CA ASN A 35 14.82 4.37 0.08
C ASN A 35 14.11 3.14 0.61
N ILE A 36 12.81 3.23 0.82
CA ILE A 36 11.99 2.11 1.28
C ILE A 36 12.05 0.99 0.25
N GLU A 37 11.87 1.32 -1.02
CA GLU A 37 11.91 0.34 -2.10
C GLU A 37 13.26 -0.39 -2.14
N SER A 38 14.36 0.35 -1.99
CA SER A 38 15.70 -0.24 -1.92
C SER A 38 15.85 -1.21 -0.77
N GLN A 39 15.26 -0.88 0.38
CA GLN A 39 15.32 -1.72 1.57
C GLN A 39 14.56 -3.02 1.44
N ILE A 40 13.43 -3.02 0.74
CA ILE A 40 12.53 -4.17 0.69
C ILE A 40 12.50 -4.90 -0.65
N SER A 41 13.20 -4.40 -1.67
CA SER A 41 13.17 -4.99 -3.02
C SER A 41 13.64 -6.46 -3.05
N TYR A 42 14.50 -6.84 -2.12
CA TYR A 42 14.97 -8.23 -1.99
C TYR A 42 13.99 -9.13 -1.23
N SER A 43 13.02 -8.54 -0.57
CA SER A 43 12.06 -9.27 0.27
C SER A 43 11.20 -10.22 -0.57
N GLU A 44 11.04 -11.45 -0.10
CA GLU A 44 10.15 -12.42 -0.74
C GLU A 44 8.69 -11.96 -0.68
N TYR A 45 8.31 -11.27 0.40
CA TYR A 45 6.97 -10.72 0.57
C TYR A 45 6.70 -9.66 -0.50
N TYR A 46 7.66 -8.74 -0.68
CA TYR A 46 7.58 -7.70 -1.69
C TYR A 46 7.41 -8.32 -3.08
N LYS A 47 8.27 -9.28 -3.42
CA LYS A 47 8.25 -9.92 -4.74
C LYS A 47 6.91 -10.59 -5.03
N LYS A 48 6.39 -11.36 -4.08
CA LYS A 48 5.12 -12.07 -4.25
C LYS A 48 3.94 -11.09 -4.40
N ILE A 49 3.89 -10.09 -3.53
CA ILE A 49 2.78 -9.13 -3.50
C ILE A 49 2.77 -8.31 -4.79
N PHE A 50 3.92 -7.77 -5.18
CA PHE A 50 3.98 -6.93 -6.38
C PHE A 50 3.82 -7.71 -7.67
N LYS A 51 4.18 -8.99 -7.68
CA LYS A 51 3.88 -9.85 -8.82
C LYS A 51 2.37 -10.03 -8.98
N LEU A 52 1.65 -10.21 -7.90
CA LEU A 52 0.19 -10.31 -7.94
C LEU A 52 -0.45 -9.03 -8.48
N VAL A 53 0.06 -7.88 -8.07
CA VAL A 53 -0.41 -6.58 -8.59
C VAL A 53 -0.17 -6.50 -10.10
N GLU A 54 1.01 -6.89 -10.54
CA GLU A 54 1.42 -6.84 -11.94
C GLU A 54 0.50 -7.66 -12.83
N ILE A 55 0.09 -8.83 -12.37
CA ILE A 55 -0.81 -9.70 -13.15
C ILE A 55 -2.30 -9.41 -12.93
N GLY A 56 -2.62 -8.31 -12.22
CA GLY A 56 -4.00 -7.90 -12.04
C GLY A 56 -4.75 -8.60 -10.92
N GLN A 57 -4.03 -9.24 -9.99
CA GLN A 57 -4.61 -9.97 -8.86
C GLN A 57 -4.48 -9.15 -7.57
N ILE A 58 -4.97 -7.92 -7.60
CA ILE A 58 -4.79 -6.98 -6.47
C ILE A 58 -5.51 -7.46 -5.22
N HIS A 59 -6.72 -8.05 -5.36
CA HIS A 59 -7.46 -8.57 -4.21
C HIS A 59 -6.69 -9.68 -3.50
N LYS A 60 -6.03 -10.55 -4.25
CA LYS A 60 -5.20 -11.61 -3.67
C LYS A 60 -3.97 -11.03 -2.96
N ALA A 61 -3.38 -10.00 -3.54
CA ALA A 61 -2.25 -9.32 -2.91
C ALA A 61 -2.68 -8.70 -1.58
N GLU A 62 -3.83 -8.06 -1.56
CA GLU A 62 -4.40 -7.48 -0.35
C GLU A 62 -4.68 -8.52 0.72
N ASP A 63 -5.30 -9.64 0.32
CA ASP A 63 -5.58 -10.76 1.25
C ASP A 63 -4.28 -11.29 1.84
N MET A 64 -3.24 -11.40 1.05
CA MET A 64 -1.94 -11.85 1.52
C MET A 64 -1.36 -10.88 2.55
N ILE A 65 -1.46 -9.58 2.30
CA ILE A 65 -0.99 -8.55 3.24
C ILE A 65 -1.69 -8.68 4.58
N PHE A 66 -3.02 -8.75 4.58
CA PHE A 66 -3.78 -8.85 5.83
C PHE A 66 -3.46 -10.13 6.59
N SER A 67 -3.32 -11.24 5.86
CA SER A 67 -2.94 -12.52 6.46
C SER A 67 -1.56 -12.45 7.11
N LEU A 68 -0.60 -11.83 6.42
CA LEU A 68 0.75 -11.66 6.94
C LEU A 68 0.77 -10.78 8.19
N ILE A 69 0.02 -9.68 8.18
CA ILE A 69 -0.04 -8.78 9.34
C ILE A 69 -0.56 -9.52 10.58
N GLU A 70 -1.56 -10.39 10.40
CA GLU A 70 -2.14 -11.14 11.49
C GLU A 70 -1.22 -12.23 12.05
N ASN A 71 -0.40 -12.83 11.20
CA ASN A 71 0.36 -14.04 11.55
C ASN A 71 1.86 -13.86 11.61
N ILE A 72 2.36 -12.66 11.32
CA ILE A 72 3.81 -12.45 11.21
C ILE A 72 4.46 -12.34 12.58
N GLU A 73 5.69 -12.86 12.68
CA GLU A 73 6.48 -12.72 13.89
C GLU A 73 7.00 -11.28 13.99
N LYS A 74 7.21 -10.81 15.22
CA LYS A 74 7.64 -9.44 15.51
C LYS A 74 8.86 -9.00 14.71
N GLU A 75 9.80 -9.89 14.52
CA GLU A 75 11.06 -9.60 13.83
C GLU A 75 10.86 -9.25 12.36
N ASN A 76 9.76 -9.70 11.74
CA ASN A 76 9.45 -9.42 10.34
C ASN A 76 8.38 -8.36 10.16
N GLN A 77 7.85 -7.82 11.26
CA GLN A 77 6.74 -6.87 11.21
C GLN A 77 7.10 -5.60 10.44
N SER A 78 8.29 -5.05 10.68
CA SER A 78 8.75 -3.83 9.99
C SER A 78 8.76 -4.00 8.49
N GLU A 79 9.25 -5.15 8.01
CA GLU A 79 9.33 -5.44 6.59
C GLU A 79 7.92 -5.46 5.97
N ILE A 80 6.97 -6.14 6.62
CA ILE A 80 5.60 -6.24 6.13
C ILE A 80 4.92 -4.86 6.11
N LEU A 81 5.16 -4.04 7.13
CA LEU A 81 4.58 -2.70 7.18
C LEU A 81 5.10 -1.81 6.05
N LEU A 82 6.40 -1.90 5.75
CA LEU A 82 6.99 -1.16 4.65
C LEU A 82 6.46 -1.65 3.29
N VAL A 83 6.32 -2.96 3.12
CA VAL A 83 5.74 -3.54 1.91
C VAL A 83 4.29 -3.05 1.75
N THR A 84 3.52 -3.05 2.83
CA THR A 84 2.13 -2.59 2.82
C THR A 84 2.04 -1.11 2.41
N LEU A 85 2.91 -0.29 2.97
CA LEU A 85 2.95 1.14 2.67
C LEU A 85 3.22 1.37 1.17
N LEU A 86 4.22 0.69 0.62
CA LEU A 86 4.53 0.80 -0.80
C LEU A 86 3.42 0.24 -1.68
N PHE A 87 2.78 -0.84 -1.25
CA PHE A 87 1.67 -1.44 -1.98
C PHE A 87 0.57 -0.40 -2.22
N TYR A 88 0.08 0.25 -1.17
CA TYR A 88 -0.99 1.25 -1.31
C TYR A 88 -0.51 2.52 -2.00
N TYR A 89 0.74 2.92 -1.75
CA TYR A 89 1.32 4.07 -2.43
C TYR A 89 1.32 3.85 -3.95
N ASN A 90 1.82 2.69 -4.39
CA ASN A 90 1.90 2.38 -5.81
C ASN A 90 0.52 2.24 -6.45
N LEU A 91 -0.45 1.65 -5.75
CA LEU A 91 -1.81 1.58 -6.26
C LEU A 91 -2.40 2.98 -6.46
N ASN A 92 -2.14 3.87 -5.51
CA ASN A 92 -2.69 5.22 -5.59
C ASN A 92 -2.02 6.08 -6.68
N GLU A 93 -0.83 5.68 -7.12
CA GLU A 93 -0.13 6.33 -8.22
C GLU A 93 -0.62 5.86 -9.59
N MET A 94 -1.37 4.77 -9.64
CA MET A 94 -1.94 4.27 -10.89
C MET A 94 -3.08 5.17 -11.35
N SER A 95 -3.23 5.27 -12.69
CA SER A 95 -4.37 5.95 -13.28
C SER A 95 -5.64 5.15 -13.02
N ASP A 96 -6.79 5.80 -13.13
CA ASP A 96 -8.07 5.12 -12.99
C ASP A 96 -8.23 4.02 -14.03
N GLU A 97 -7.71 4.24 -15.25
CA GLU A 97 -7.73 3.25 -16.33
C GLU A 97 -6.94 2.00 -15.96
N GLU A 98 -5.75 2.19 -15.38
CA GLU A 98 -4.92 1.07 -14.95
C GLU A 98 -5.60 0.26 -13.85
N LEU A 99 -6.21 0.94 -12.88
CA LEU A 99 -6.92 0.29 -11.79
C LEU A 99 -8.10 -0.53 -12.33
N VAL A 100 -8.89 0.04 -13.25
CA VAL A 100 -10.01 -0.67 -13.86
C VAL A 100 -9.53 -1.91 -14.59
N LYS A 101 -8.44 -1.81 -15.34
CA LYS A 101 -7.86 -2.96 -16.05
C LYS A 101 -7.43 -4.06 -15.10
N LYS A 102 -7.00 -3.69 -13.89
CA LYS A 102 -6.59 -4.64 -12.85
C LYS A 102 -7.74 -5.01 -11.93
N ASN A 103 -8.95 -4.65 -12.30
CA ASN A 103 -10.17 -5.00 -11.59
C ASN A 103 -10.19 -4.46 -10.15
N PHE A 104 -9.73 -3.24 -9.99
CA PHE A 104 -9.66 -2.58 -8.68
C PHE A 104 -10.15 -1.14 -8.81
N SER A 105 -10.49 -0.51 -7.69
CA SER A 105 -11.01 0.87 -7.69
C SER A 105 -10.30 1.71 -6.63
N ARG A 106 -10.38 3.03 -6.81
CA ARG A 106 -9.82 3.99 -5.85
C ARG A 106 -10.53 3.88 -4.49
N ASN A 107 -11.83 3.60 -4.49
CA ASN A 107 -12.58 3.38 -3.26
C ASN A 107 -12.07 2.17 -2.49
N GLU A 108 -11.70 1.12 -3.21
CA GLU A 108 -11.14 -0.09 -2.59
C GLU A 108 -9.77 0.18 -1.97
N ILE A 109 -8.98 1.06 -2.59
CA ILE A 109 -7.72 1.51 -1.99
C ILE A 109 -8.00 2.20 -0.66
N MET A 110 -8.96 3.11 -0.65
CA MET A 110 -9.32 3.84 0.57
C MET A 110 -9.79 2.89 1.67
N GLU A 111 -10.67 1.97 1.34
CA GLU A 111 -11.17 0.97 2.30
C GLU A 111 -10.03 0.14 2.88
N GLY A 112 -9.13 -0.34 2.03
CA GLY A 112 -7.99 -1.15 2.46
C GLY A 112 -7.06 -0.39 3.38
N ILE A 113 -6.67 0.82 3.00
CA ILE A 113 -5.72 1.60 3.79
C ILE A 113 -6.33 2.08 5.10
N GLU A 114 -7.64 2.35 5.13
CA GLU A 114 -8.33 2.68 6.38
C GLU A 114 -8.36 1.49 7.32
N SER A 115 -8.51 0.28 6.78
CA SER A 115 -8.45 -0.94 7.59
C SER A 115 -7.06 -1.13 8.20
N ILE A 116 -6.00 -0.87 7.43
CA ILE A 116 -4.62 -0.92 7.94
C ILE A 116 -4.44 0.11 9.05
N LYS A 117 -4.92 1.33 8.83
CA LYS A 117 -4.83 2.40 9.82
C LYS A 117 -5.47 1.99 11.16
N LYS A 118 -6.64 1.38 11.10
CA LYS A 118 -7.35 0.93 12.31
C LYS A 118 -6.59 -0.14 13.09
N LEU A 119 -5.80 -0.96 12.42
CA LEU A 119 -5.00 -1.99 13.10
C LEU A 119 -3.88 -1.40 13.94
N PHE A 120 -3.42 -0.20 13.63
CA PHE A 120 -2.24 0.40 14.27
C PHE A 120 -2.53 1.69 15.04
N ILE A 121 -3.76 2.16 15.02
CA ILE A 121 -4.22 3.33 15.79
C ILE A 121 -5.39 2.95 16.71
#